data_c0b45da6c38d6a4754f9e2afbe070071
#
_entry.id   c0b45da6c38d6a4754f9e2afbe070071
#
_cell.length_a   1.000
_cell.length_b   1.000
_cell.length_c   1.000
_cell.angle_alpha   90.00
_cell.angle_beta   90.00
_cell.angle_gamma   90.00
#
_symmetry.space_group_name_H-M   'P 1'
#
loop_
_entity.id
_entity.type
_entity.pdbx_description
1 polymer ?
#
loop_
_entity_poly.entity_id
_entity_poly.type
_entity_poly.pdbx_seq_one_letter_code
_entity_poly.pdbx_strand_id
1 'polypeptide(L)'
;MSYFTYHGKKIFYREVGEGKPVLFLHENTASSKMFEFILPLYQADCRVFLMDFLGNGRSDRVEKFPPALWIEWGRQAAALVRHLDMGKVSLVGTSGGAWSAVNAALECPELVEKVVADSFDASEHLRPEFARSVVAEREAAKSSDAWQFYRWCQGEDWERVVEQDTRALVACTEQQI
;
A
#
# COMPACT_ATOMS: atom_id res chain seq x y z
N MET A 1 11.12 11.99 -8.26
CA MET A 1 9.75 11.51 -8.44
C MET A 1 9.70 10.77 -9.75
N SER A 2 9.32 9.51 -9.72
CA SER A 2 9.39 8.63 -10.89
C SER A 2 8.10 7.82 -11.05
N TYR A 3 7.93 7.25 -12.22
CA TYR A 3 6.83 6.35 -12.53
C TYR A 3 7.36 5.12 -13.25
N PHE A 4 6.75 3.98 -13.00
CA PHE A 4 6.92 2.81 -13.85
C PHE A 4 5.57 2.35 -14.39
N THR A 5 5.58 1.57 -15.44
CA THR A 5 4.35 1.10 -16.08
C THR A 5 4.02 -0.31 -15.61
N TYR A 6 2.81 -0.49 -15.09
CA TYR A 6 2.25 -1.77 -14.71
C TYR A 6 0.90 -1.97 -15.42
N HIS A 7 0.80 -2.98 -16.30
CA HIS A 7 -0.39 -3.24 -17.13
C HIS A 7 -0.94 -1.99 -17.84
N GLY A 8 -0.05 -1.18 -18.41
CA GLY A 8 -0.41 0.03 -19.17
C GLY A 8 -0.78 1.25 -18.30
N LYS A 9 -0.72 1.15 -16.99
CA LYS A 9 -0.97 2.24 -16.03
C LYS A 9 0.31 2.66 -15.33
N LYS A 10 0.39 3.92 -14.93
CA LYS A 10 1.55 4.48 -14.23
C LYS A 10 1.41 4.32 -12.74
N ILE A 11 2.41 3.70 -12.13
CA ILE A 11 2.59 3.62 -10.68
C ILE A 11 3.67 4.61 -10.28
N PHE A 12 3.33 5.49 -9.34
CA PHE A 12 4.26 6.46 -8.75
C PHE A 12 5.19 5.78 -7.76
N TYR A 13 6.47 6.15 -7.82
CA TYR A 13 7.42 5.88 -6.74
C TYR A 13 8.40 7.03 -6.53
N ARG A 14 8.99 7.08 -5.35
CA ARG A 14 10.03 8.02 -4.95
C ARG A 14 11.18 7.26 -4.32
N GLU A 15 12.39 7.67 -4.64
CA GLU A 15 13.62 7.18 -4.05
C GLU A 15 14.25 8.27 -3.19
N VAL A 16 14.76 7.92 -2.00
CA VAL A 16 15.43 8.84 -1.07
C VAL A 16 16.53 8.09 -0.31
N GLY A 17 17.67 8.73 -0.09
CA GLY A 17 18.80 8.17 0.65
C GLY A 17 19.66 7.21 -0.18
N GLU A 18 20.66 6.66 0.48
CA GLU A 18 21.62 5.71 -0.08
C GLU A 18 21.81 4.54 0.90
N GLY A 19 22.30 3.40 0.42
CA GLY A 19 22.54 2.23 1.25
C GLY A 19 21.66 1.04 0.90
N LYS A 20 21.22 0.27 1.91
CA LYS A 20 20.42 -0.94 1.70
C LYS A 20 19.02 -0.60 1.17
N PRO A 21 18.56 -1.27 0.11
CA PRO A 21 17.25 -0.97 -0.46
C PRO A 21 16.11 -1.42 0.46
N VAL A 22 15.18 -0.51 0.73
CA VAL A 22 13.97 -0.74 1.52
C VAL A 22 12.78 -0.15 0.79
N LEU A 23 11.74 -0.95 0.56
CA LEU A 23 10.48 -0.52 -0.05
C LEU A 23 9.40 -0.43 1.02
N PHE A 24 8.82 0.76 1.18
CA PHE A 24 7.69 1.04 2.07
C PHE A 24 6.36 0.94 1.33
N LEU A 25 5.42 0.20 1.90
CA LEU A 25 4.10 -0.11 1.35
C LEU A 25 3.02 0.43 2.30
N HIS A 26 2.26 1.39 1.79
CA HIS A 26 1.27 2.13 2.57
C HIS A 26 0.02 1.30 2.89
N GLU A 27 -0.69 1.71 3.95
CA GLU A 27 -1.97 1.13 4.35
C GLU A 27 -3.11 1.45 3.37
N ASN A 28 -4.27 0.81 3.61
CA ASN A 28 -5.50 1.12 2.90
C ASN A 28 -5.87 2.61 3.04
N THR A 29 -6.43 3.20 2.00
CA THR A 29 -6.86 4.62 1.96
C THR A 29 -5.77 5.66 2.17
N ALA A 30 -4.51 5.24 2.31
CA ALA A 30 -3.34 6.12 2.41
C ALA A 30 -2.55 6.19 1.09
N SER A 31 -1.40 6.83 1.12
CA SER A 31 -0.39 6.84 0.08
C SER A 31 1.00 6.89 0.70
N SER A 32 2.03 6.84 -0.12
CA SER A 32 3.42 6.95 0.34
C SER A 32 3.72 8.21 1.16
N LYS A 33 2.86 9.23 1.10
CA LYS A 33 2.97 10.43 1.91
C LYS A 33 2.97 10.14 3.41
N MET A 34 2.27 9.11 3.88
CA MET A 34 2.23 8.76 5.30
C MET A 34 3.61 8.50 5.90
N PHE A 35 4.57 8.09 5.08
CA PHE A 35 5.94 7.82 5.50
C PHE A 35 6.86 9.04 5.50
N GLU A 36 6.42 10.20 5.02
CA GLU A 36 7.28 11.39 4.91
C GLU A 36 7.85 11.82 6.27
N PHE A 37 7.10 11.62 7.36
CA PHE A 37 7.52 11.97 8.72
C PHE A 37 8.62 11.07 9.29
N ILE A 38 8.71 9.81 8.83
CA ILE A 38 9.70 8.84 9.31
C ILE A 38 10.91 8.71 8.39
N LEU A 39 10.87 9.28 7.18
CA LEU A 39 11.99 9.25 6.24
C LEU A 39 13.33 9.66 6.84
N PRO A 40 13.43 10.74 7.65
CA PRO A 40 14.69 11.13 8.25
C PRO A 40 15.36 10.06 9.11
N LEU A 41 14.58 9.10 9.64
CA LEU A 41 15.10 8.00 10.45
C LEU A 41 15.77 6.90 9.63
N TYR A 42 15.48 6.81 8.34
CA TYR A 42 15.94 5.73 7.46
C TYR A 42 16.91 6.19 6.37
N GLN A 43 16.74 7.39 5.85
CA GLN A 43 17.46 7.86 4.66
C GLN A 43 18.98 8.01 4.83
N ALA A 44 19.48 7.99 6.07
CA ALA A 44 20.93 8.06 6.36
C ALA A 44 21.63 6.72 6.05
N ASP A 45 20.94 5.58 6.25
CA ASP A 45 21.52 4.25 6.17
C ASP A 45 20.83 3.34 5.15
N CYS A 46 19.69 3.80 4.60
CA CYS A 46 18.87 3.04 3.68
C CYS A 46 18.59 3.84 2.39
N ARG A 47 18.60 3.12 1.28
CA ARG A 47 18.02 3.57 0.02
C ARG A 47 16.53 3.25 0.04
N VAL A 48 15.73 4.24 0.43
CA VAL A 48 14.29 4.10 0.68
C VAL A 48 13.51 4.31 -0.61
N PHE A 49 12.64 3.36 -0.92
CA PHE A 49 11.64 3.48 -1.98
C PHE A 49 10.25 3.59 -1.35
N LEU A 50 9.50 4.57 -1.81
CA LEU A 50 8.11 4.79 -1.44
C LEU A 50 7.27 4.63 -2.70
N MET A 51 6.21 3.84 -2.68
CA MET A 51 5.30 3.71 -3.82
C MET A 51 3.86 4.03 -3.44
N ASP A 52 3.10 4.51 -4.40
CA ASP A 52 1.65 4.61 -4.30
C ASP A 52 1.04 3.46 -5.14
N PHE A 53 0.26 2.57 -4.53
CA PHE A 53 -0.43 1.53 -5.29
C PHE A 53 -1.41 2.11 -6.30
N LEU A 54 -1.69 1.41 -7.39
CA LEU A 54 -2.70 1.83 -8.37
C LEU A 54 -4.02 2.17 -7.68
N GLY A 55 -4.60 3.28 -8.10
CA GLY A 55 -5.81 3.84 -7.51
C GLY A 55 -5.55 4.79 -6.35
N ASN A 56 -4.33 4.84 -5.79
CA ASN A 56 -3.98 5.65 -4.63
C ASN A 56 -2.97 6.76 -4.99
N GLY A 57 -2.95 7.80 -4.18
CA GLY A 57 -1.97 8.87 -4.20
C GLY A 57 -1.77 9.49 -5.57
N ARG A 58 -0.54 9.40 -6.08
CA ARG A 58 -0.08 9.95 -7.37
C ARG A 58 -0.10 8.94 -8.51
N SER A 59 -0.45 7.67 -8.21
CA SER A 59 -0.62 6.62 -9.22
C SER A 59 -1.90 6.81 -10.01
N ASP A 60 -1.94 6.22 -11.21
CA ASP A 60 -3.13 6.26 -12.06
C ASP A 60 -4.34 5.69 -11.30
N ARG A 61 -5.48 6.33 -11.47
CA ARG A 61 -6.76 5.85 -10.93
C ARG A 61 -7.23 4.58 -11.65
N VAL A 62 -7.91 3.73 -10.91
CA VAL A 62 -8.61 2.54 -11.43
C VAL A 62 -10.11 2.73 -11.33
N GLU A 63 -10.87 2.01 -12.14
CA GLU A 63 -12.34 2.06 -12.08
C GLU A 63 -12.88 1.44 -10.80
N LYS A 64 -12.26 0.32 -10.37
CA LYS A 64 -12.56 -0.37 -9.13
C LYS A 64 -11.33 -1.12 -8.62
N PHE A 65 -11.25 -1.29 -7.31
CA PHE A 65 -10.28 -2.21 -6.72
C PHE A 65 -10.78 -3.66 -6.80
N PRO A 66 -9.89 -4.63 -7.01
CA PRO A 66 -10.27 -6.05 -6.99
C PRO A 66 -10.56 -6.51 -5.54
N PRO A 67 -11.39 -7.55 -5.34
CA PRO A 67 -11.59 -8.15 -4.02
C PRO A 67 -10.28 -8.66 -3.40
N ALA A 68 -9.40 -9.26 -4.21
CA ALA A 68 -8.06 -9.67 -3.80
C ALA A 68 -7.06 -8.50 -3.80
N LEU A 69 -7.42 -7.38 -3.15
CA LEU A 69 -6.69 -6.11 -3.23
C LEU A 69 -5.23 -6.25 -2.81
N TRP A 70 -4.96 -6.87 -1.68
CA TRP A 70 -3.60 -6.98 -1.14
C TRP A 70 -2.71 -7.95 -1.90
N ILE A 71 -3.29 -8.97 -2.53
CA ILE A 71 -2.56 -9.83 -3.47
C ILE A 71 -2.14 -9.02 -4.69
N GLU A 72 -3.06 -8.24 -5.24
CA GLU A 72 -2.77 -7.39 -6.41
C GLU A 72 -1.73 -6.29 -6.06
N TRP A 73 -1.81 -5.67 -4.90
CA TRP A 73 -0.81 -4.74 -4.41
C TRP A 73 0.56 -5.41 -4.19
N GLY A 74 0.57 -6.65 -3.71
CA GLY A 74 1.80 -7.45 -3.61
C GLY A 74 2.46 -7.66 -4.97
N ARG A 75 1.67 -7.97 -6.02
CA ARG A 75 2.16 -8.08 -7.40
C ARG A 75 2.70 -6.76 -7.94
N GLN A 76 2.07 -5.64 -7.63
CA GLN A 76 2.57 -4.31 -8.00
C GLN A 76 3.91 -4.00 -7.31
N ALA A 77 4.05 -4.32 -6.03
CA ALA A 77 5.30 -4.17 -5.29
C ALA A 77 6.40 -5.05 -5.88
N ALA A 78 6.12 -6.33 -6.16
CA ALA A 78 7.05 -7.25 -6.82
C ALA A 78 7.47 -6.76 -8.22
N ALA A 79 6.53 -6.19 -8.97
CA ALA A 79 6.82 -5.60 -10.27
C ALA A 79 7.74 -4.39 -10.18
N LEU A 80 7.57 -3.53 -9.15
CA LEU A 80 8.49 -2.41 -8.91
C LEU A 80 9.89 -2.91 -8.54
N VAL A 81 9.99 -3.91 -7.66
CA VAL A 81 11.29 -4.49 -7.27
C VAL A 81 12.04 -5.03 -8.50
N ARG A 82 11.35 -5.75 -9.38
CA ARG A 82 11.93 -6.24 -10.65
C ARG A 82 12.32 -5.09 -11.58
N HIS A 83 11.49 -4.06 -11.67
CA HIS A 83 11.76 -2.89 -12.53
C HIS A 83 13.01 -2.12 -12.09
N LEU A 84 13.26 -2.02 -10.78
CA LEU A 84 14.39 -1.28 -10.24
C LEU A 84 15.72 -2.03 -10.30
N ASP A 85 15.68 -3.37 -10.52
CA ASP A 85 16.84 -4.24 -10.67
C ASP A 85 17.96 -3.99 -9.62
N MET A 86 17.54 -3.79 -8.38
CA MET A 86 18.45 -3.41 -7.28
C MET A 86 18.91 -4.59 -6.41
N GLY A 87 18.70 -5.82 -6.88
CA GLY A 87 18.96 -7.03 -6.09
C GLY A 87 17.90 -7.26 -5.03
N LYS A 88 18.31 -7.80 -3.87
CA LYS A 88 17.37 -8.07 -2.77
C LYS A 88 16.97 -6.80 -2.04
N VAL A 89 15.67 -6.67 -1.76
CA VAL A 89 15.04 -5.54 -1.06
C VAL A 89 14.39 -5.99 0.25
N SER A 90 14.47 -5.16 1.27
CA SER A 90 13.63 -5.33 2.46
C SER A 90 12.28 -4.62 2.24
N LEU A 91 11.18 -5.27 2.62
CA LEU A 91 9.83 -4.72 2.52
C LEU A 91 9.35 -4.29 3.91
N VAL A 92 8.77 -3.11 3.99
CA VAL A 92 8.13 -2.59 5.21
C VAL A 92 6.71 -2.20 4.84
N GLY A 93 5.74 -2.92 5.37
CA GLY A 93 4.32 -2.66 5.11
C GLY A 93 3.55 -2.42 6.39
N THR A 94 2.58 -1.51 6.35
CA THR A 94 1.69 -1.19 7.47
C THR A 94 0.26 -1.54 7.11
N SER A 95 -0.47 -2.24 7.99
CA SER A 95 -1.89 -2.64 7.78
C SER A 95 -2.07 -3.38 6.45
N GLY A 96 -2.89 -2.89 5.52
CA GLY A 96 -3.02 -3.47 4.18
C GLY A 96 -1.70 -3.54 3.39
N GLY A 97 -0.77 -2.60 3.64
CA GLY A 97 0.59 -2.66 3.12
C GLY A 97 1.40 -3.83 3.69
N ALA A 98 1.11 -4.26 4.93
CA ALA A 98 1.73 -5.45 5.52
C ALA A 98 1.29 -6.73 4.80
N TRP A 99 0.00 -6.88 4.52
CA TRP A 99 -0.52 -7.96 3.68
C TRP A 99 0.13 -7.95 2.29
N SER A 100 0.26 -6.76 1.71
CA SER A 100 0.90 -6.60 0.41
C SER A 100 2.38 -6.95 0.43
N ALA A 101 3.11 -6.62 1.51
CA ALA A 101 4.52 -6.98 1.68
C ALA A 101 4.71 -8.50 1.76
N VAL A 102 3.85 -9.20 2.52
CA VAL A 102 3.86 -10.67 2.59
C VAL A 102 3.56 -11.28 1.23
N ASN A 103 2.52 -10.80 0.53
CA ASN A 103 2.17 -11.29 -0.81
C ASN A 103 3.30 -11.02 -1.82
N ALA A 104 3.97 -9.85 -1.76
CA ALA A 104 5.12 -9.56 -2.62
C ALA A 104 6.28 -10.52 -2.36
N ALA A 105 6.54 -10.85 -1.09
CA ALA A 105 7.59 -11.83 -0.74
C ALA A 105 7.26 -13.25 -1.21
N LEU A 106 5.99 -13.62 -1.26
CA LEU A 106 5.55 -14.90 -1.85
C LEU A 106 5.64 -14.89 -3.38
N GLU A 107 5.39 -13.76 -4.02
CA GLU A 107 5.44 -13.58 -5.48
C GLU A 107 6.87 -13.57 -6.03
N CYS A 108 7.84 -13.04 -5.26
CA CYS A 108 9.25 -12.95 -5.68
C CYS A 108 10.22 -13.19 -4.49
N PRO A 109 10.22 -14.40 -3.90
CA PRO A 109 11.03 -14.69 -2.71
C PRO A 109 12.53 -14.51 -2.94
N GLU A 110 12.99 -14.69 -4.17
CA GLU A 110 14.40 -14.52 -4.56
C GLU A 110 14.88 -13.06 -4.49
N LEU A 111 13.94 -12.10 -4.59
CA LEU A 111 14.23 -10.66 -4.58
C LEU A 111 13.95 -10.00 -3.21
N VAL A 112 13.39 -10.72 -2.24
CA VAL A 112 13.08 -10.18 -0.92
C VAL A 112 14.11 -10.69 0.09
N GLU A 113 14.69 -9.75 0.85
CA GLU A 113 15.63 -10.08 1.93
C GLU A 113 14.91 -10.27 3.27
N LYS A 114 14.03 -9.32 3.60
CA LYS A 114 13.27 -9.29 4.86
C LYS A 114 11.91 -8.65 4.65
N VAL A 115 10.96 -9.01 5.51
CA VAL A 115 9.65 -8.38 5.59
C VAL A 115 9.42 -7.88 7.02
N VAL A 116 9.04 -6.63 7.14
CA VAL A 116 8.45 -6.04 8.36
C VAL A 116 6.98 -5.81 8.05
N ALA A 117 6.12 -6.57 8.72
CA ALA A 117 4.66 -6.48 8.59
C ALA A 117 4.09 -5.86 9.85
N ASP A 118 3.93 -4.53 9.83
CA ASP A 118 3.39 -3.77 10.96
C ASP A 118 1.86 -3.78 10.94
N SER A 119 1.25 -3.94 12.11
CA SER A 119 -0.22 -4.04 12.27
C SER A 119 -0.82 -5.14 11.38
N PHE A 120 -0.16 -6.28 11.32
CA PHE A 120 -0.50 -7.44 10.52
C PHE A 120 -1.29 -8.45 11.36
N ASP A 121 -2.53 -8.70 10.94
CA ASP A 121 -3.33 -9.83 11.46
C ASP A 121 -3.06 -11.06 10.57
N ALA A 122 -2.25 -11.98 11.04
CA ALA A 122 -1.88 -13.21 10.32
C ALA A 122 -3.02 -14.25 10.25
N SER A 123 -4.28 -13.82 10.32
CA SER A 123 -5.44 -14.68 10.16
C SER A 123 -5.55 -15.19 8.71
N GLU A 124 -6.17 -16.35 8.54
CA GLU A 124 -6.38 -16.96 7.22
C GLU A 124 -7.29 -16.10 6.32
N HIS A 125 -8.28 -15.45 6.94
CA HIS A 125 -9.23 -14.57 6.25
C HIS A 125 -9.50 -13.33 7.09
N LEU A 126 -9.82 -12.23 6.40
CA LEU A 126 -10.26 -11.01 7.06
C LEU A 126 -11.58 -11.26 7.82
N ARG A 127 -11.57 -11.02 9.12
CA ARG A 127 -12.75 -11.25 9.96
C ARG A 127 -13.87 -10.25 9.66
N PRO A 128 -15.13 -10.70 9.50
CA PRO A 128 -16.26 -9.81 9.21
C PRO A 128 -16.46 -8.69 10.24
N GLU A 129 -16.14 -8.95 11.52
CA GLU A 129 -16.23 -7.94 12.58
C GLU A 129 -15.24 -6.80 12.35
N PHE A 130 -14.00 -7.15 11.96
CA PHE A 130 -12.97 -6.16 11.65
C PHE A 130 -13.38 -5.33 10.44
N ALA A 131 -13.86 -5.95 9.37
CA ALA A 131 -14.34 -5.21 8.20
C ALA A 131 -15.48 -4.25 8.55
N ARG A 132 -16.43 -4.66 9.40
CA ARG A 132 -17.50 -3.79 9.89
C ARG A 132 -16.98 -2.61 10.71
N SER A 133 -15.98 -2.82 11.60
CA SER A 133 -15.39 -1.72 12.38
C SER A 133 -14.71 -0.71 11.47
N VAL A 134 -13.92 -1.17 10.49
CA VAL A 134 -13.26 -0.28 9.53
C VAL A 134 -14.26 0.53 8.70
N VAL A 135 -15.36 -0.08 8.26
CA VAL A 135 -16.44 0.65 7.55
C VAL A 135 -17.04 1.72 8.44
N ALA A 136 -17.34 1.41 9.70
CA ALA A 136 -17.92 2.37 10.65
C ALA A 136 -16.93 3.52 10.96
N GLU A 137 -15.65 3.23 11.14
CA GLU A 137 -14.60 4.24 11.37
C GLU A 137 -14.47 5.19 10.17
N ARG A 138 -14.51 4.67 8.95
CA ARG A 138 -14.44 5.48 7.73
C ARG A 138 -15.66 6.39 7.56
N GLU A 139 -16.84 5.91 7.90
CA GLU A 139 -18.06 6.75 7.92
C GLU A 139 -17.95 7.85 8.98
N ALA A 140 -17.49 7.53 10.18
CA ALA A 140 -17.28 8.51 11.24
C ALA A 140 -16.20 9.55 10.85
N ALA A 141 -15.17 9.14 10.12
CA ALA A 141 -14.11 10.02 9.64
C ALA A 141 -14.64 11.13 8.72
N LYS A 142 -15.69 10.90 7.95
CA LYS A 142 -16.30 11.91 7.04
C LYS A 142 -16.87 13.10 7.80
N SER A 143 -17.30 12.93 9.04
CA SER A 143 -17.86 13.97 9.92
C SER A 143 -16.90 14.50 10.98
N SER A 144 -15.62 14.11 10.93
CA SER A 144 -14.55 14.54 11.83
C SER A 144 -13.38 15.11 11.03
N ASP A 145 -12.34 15.60 11.69
CA ASP A 145 -11.13 16.08 10.99
C ASP A 145 -10.26 14.96 10.39
N ALA A 146 -10.59 13.70 10.64
CA ALA A 146 -9.84 12.56 10.13
C ALA A 146 -9.87 12.45 8.58
N TRP A 147 -10.91 12.99 7.91
CA TRP A 147 -10.97 13.06 6.44
C TRP A 147 -9.81 13.85 5.84
N GLN A 148 -9.19 14.77 6.59
CA GLN A 148 -8.04 15.57 6.12
C GLN A 148 -6.86 14.67 5.79
N PHE A 149 -6.67 13.56 6.53
CA PHE A 149 -5.64 12.58 6.22
C PHE A 149 -5.90 11.91 4.86
N TYR A 150 -7.14 11.50 4.59
CA TYR A 150 -7.49 10.91 3.29
C TYR A 150 -7.26 11.89 2.15
N ARG A 151 -7.71 13.12 2.29
CA ARG A 151 -7.50 14.17 1.29
C ARG A 151 -6.03 14.47 1.08
N TRP A 152 -5.27 14.54 2.15
CA TRP A 152 -3.81 14.75 2.07
C TRP A 152 -3.12 13.61 1.32
N CYS A 153 -3.50 12.36 1.56
CA CYS A 153 -2.95 11.20 0.88
C CYS A 153 -3.41 11.10 -0.58
N GLN A 154 -4.72 11.25 -0.84
CA GLN A 154 -5.35 10.90 -2.10
C GLN A 154 -5.59 12.07 -3.06
N GLY A 155 -5.67 13.30 -2.53
CA GLY A 155 -6.04 14.49 -3.31
C GLY A 155 -7.54 14.76 -3.32
N GLU A 156 -8.01 15.51 -4.33
CA GLU A 156 -9.40 16.03 -4.34
C GLU A 156 -10.48 14.94 -4.51
N ASP A 157 -10.14 13.80 -5.11
CA ASP A 157 -11.07 12.68 -5.31
C ASP A 157 -11.00 11.62 -4.21
N TRP A 158 -10.52 11.99 -3.02
CA TRP A 158 -10.29 11.10 -1.89
C TRP A 158 -11.54 10.30 -1.48
N GLU A 159 -12.74 10.89 -1.54
CA GLU A 159 -13.99 10.21 -1.18
C GLU A 159 -14.22 8.99 -2.07
N ARG A 160 -14.01 9.16 -3.38
CA ARG A 160 -14.12 8.06 -4.35
C ARG A 160 -13.12 6.96 -4.06
N VAL A 161 -11.86 7.31 -3.72
CA VAL A 161 -10.81 6.33 -3.42
C VAL A 161 -11.15 5.54 -2.16
N VAL A 162 -11.57 6.23 -1.10
CA VAL A 162 -11.97 5.60 0.18
C VAL A 162 -13.18 4.68 -0.02
N GLU A 163 -14.16 5.11 -0.83
CA GLU A 163 -15.33 4.29 -1.12
C GLU A 163 -14.97 3.03 -1.91
N GLN A 164 -14.10 3.14 -2.92
CA GLN A 164 -13.63 1.98 -3.69
C GLN A 164 -12.86 0.99 -2.82
N ASP A 165 -12.00 1.47 -1.95
CA ASP A 165 -11.24 0.65 -1.00
C ASP A 165 -12.19 -0.05 -0.02
N THR A 166 -13.17 0.66 0.52
CA THR A 166 -14.20 0.11 1.40
C THR A 166 -14.98 -1.03 0.72
N ARG A 167 -15.36 -0.83 -0.53
CA ARG A 167 -16.05 -1.87 -1.32
C ARG A 167 -15.17 -3.11 -1.53
N ALA A 168 -13.87 -2.91 -1.80
CA ALA A 168 -12.94 -4.03 -1.96
C ALA A 168 -12.73 -4.79 -0.65
N LEU A 169 -12.63 -4.07 0.48
CA LEU A 169 -12.52 -4.67 1.82
C LEU A 169 -13.74 -5.56 2.14
N VAL A 170 -14.95 -5.05 1.90
CA VAL A 170 -16.19 -5.83 2.11
C VAL A 170 -16.22 -7.05 1.21
N ALA A 171 -15.91 -6.89 -0.08
CA ALA A 171 -15.90 -7.99 -1.03
C ALA A 171 -14.82 -9.05 -0.69
N CYS A 172 -13.65 -8.64 -0.21
CA CYS A 172 -12.60 -9.53 0.30
C CYS A 172 -13.13 -10.41 1.44
N THR A 173 -13.82 -9.79 2.41
CA THR A 173 -14.42 -10.49 3.55
C THR A 173 -15.51 -11.47 3.12
N GLU A 174 -16.42 -11.07 2.22
CA GLU A 174 -17.51 -11.90 1.72
C GLU A 174 -17.02 -13.10 0.91
N GLN A 175 -15.90 -12.94 0.20
CA GLN A 175 -15.30 -13.98 -0.65
C GLN A 175 -14.26 -14.82 0.09
N GLN A 176 -13.97 -14.51 1.36
CA GLN A 176 -12.97 -15.20 2.18
C GLN A 176 -11.57 -15.27 1.50
N ILE A 177 -11.14 -14.14 0.96
CA ILE A 177 -9.84 -13.99 0.29
C ILE A 177 -8.79 -13.50 1.28
#